data_7ef3d5e736f691c5ff7ad62369eb2338
#
_entry.id   7ef3d5e736f691c5ff7ad62369eb2338
#
_cell.length_a   1.000
_cell.length_b   1.000
_cell.length_c   1.000
_cell.angle_alpha   90.00
_cell.angle_beta   90.00
_cell.angle_gamma   90.00
#
_symmetry.space_group_name_H-M   'P 1'
#
loop_
_entity.id
_entity.type
_entity.pdbx_description
1 polymer ?
#
loop_
_entity_poly.entity_id
_entity_poly.type
_entity_poly.pdbx_seq_one_letter_code
_entity_poly.pdbx_strand_id
1 'polypeptide(L)'
;MINRRRFIQIGASSVLALSCHRMAFAKSDNHVNLRIIGTTDIHSFLTDFDYYKDAPTEKFGFTRAASLIRQARAEVKNSVLVDNGDLIQGNPIADYQAAVGY
;
A
#
# COMPACT_ATOMS: atom_id res chain seq x y z
N MET A 1 58.52 32.34 15.53
CA MET A 1 57.77 32.56 16.78
C MET A 1 56.36 33.05 16.45
N ILE A 2 55.33 32.31 16.83
CA ILE A 2 53.94 32.71 16.63
C ILE A 2 53.57 33.72 17.70
N ASN A 3 53.20 34.94 17.30
CA ASN A 3 52.86 36.03 18.21
C ASN A 3 51.50 35.71 18.92
N ARG A 4 51.35 36.04 20.21
CA ARG A 4 50.15 35.78 21.02
C ARG A 4 48.82 36.18 20.33
N ARG A 5 48.83 37.29 19.56
CA ARG A 5 47.65 37.74 18.81
C ARG A 5 47.29 36.78 17.67
N ARG A 6 48.23 36.19 16.96
CA ARG A 6 47.98 35.20 15.90
C ARG A 6 47.47 33.88 16.46
N PHE A 7 47.95 33.47 17.64
CA PHE A 7 47.45 32.27 18.31
C PHE A 7 46.00 32.40 18.72
N ILE A 8 45.56 33.54 19.23
CA ILE A 8 44.17 33.82 19.61
C ILE A 8 43.29 33.90 18.34
N GLN A 9 43.74 34.47 17.25
CA GLN A 9 42.99 34.54 15.99
C GLN A 9 42.77 33.15 15.36
N ILE A 10 43.80 32.29 15.41
CA ILE A 10 43.70 30.92 14.89
C ILE A 10 42.74 30.09 15.80
N GLY A 11 42.83 30.25 17.11
CA GLY A 11 41.92 29.58 18.06
C GLY A 11 40.44 30.00 17.89
N ALA A 12 40.17 31.29 17.70
CA ALA A 12 38.82 31.80 17.50
C ALA A 12 38.24 31.35 16.16
N SER A 13 39.02 31.27 15.09
CA SER A 13 38.56 30.80 13.78
C SER A 13 38.22 29.31 13.76
N SER A 14 38.96 28.49 14.51
CA SER A 14 38.67 27.05 14.59
C SER A 14 37.43 26.75 15.43
N VAL A 15 37.13 27.54 16.44
CA VAL A 15 35.87 27.36 17.24
C VAL A 15 34.66 27.78 16.43
N LEU A 16 34.73 28.83 15.61
CA LEU A 16 33.62 29.20 14.72
C LEU A 16 33.38 28.17 13.61
N ALA A 17 34.41 27.51 13.09
CA ALA A 17 34.29 26.49 12.05
C ALA A 17 33.62 25.18 12.59
N LEU A 18 33.79 24.86 13.88
CA LEU A 18 33.13 23.72 14.48
C LEU A 18 31.64 23.96 14.80
N SER A 19 31.22 25.21 14.95
CA SER A 19 29.81 25.53 15.23
C SER A 19 28.91 25.59 13.99
N CYS A 20 29.47 25.52 12.78
CA CYS A 20 28.72 25.40 11.53
C CYS A 20 28.49 23.97 11.07
N HIS A 21 28.57 22.99 11.94
CA HIS A 21 27.92 21.70 11.66
C HIS A 21 26.43 21.98 11.52
N ARG A 22 25.98 22.07 10.28
CA ARG A 22 24.56 22.01 9.97
C ARG A 22 24.04 20.79 10.71
N MET A 23 23.28 21.01 11.77
CA MET A 23 22.36 20.00 12.28
C MET A 23 21.43 19.72 11.11
N ALA A 24 21.76 18.71 10.33
CA ALA A 24 20.82 18.11 9.42
C ALA A 24 19.73 17.55 10.32
N PHE A 25 18.73 18.37 10.61
CA PHE A 25 17.47 17.86 11.09
C PHE A 25 17.00 16.95 9.97
N ALA A 26 17.24 15.66 10.13
CA ALA A 26 16.54 14.68 9.35
C ALA A 26 15.05 15.02 9.56
N LYS A 27 14.43 15.57 8.52
CA LYS A 27 12.99 15.76 8.50
C LYS A 27 12.42 14.37 8.65
N SER A 28 12.08 14.00 9.87
CA SER A 28 11.37 12.78 10.14
C SER A 28 10.03 12.96 9.43
N ASP A 29 9.88 12.26 8.33
CA ASP A 29 8.62 12.21 7.61
C ASP A 29 7.70 11.34 8.46
N ASN A 30 7.03 11.95 9.44
CA ASN A 30 6.10 11.28 10.35
C ASN A 30 4.79 10.90 9.65
N HIS A 31 4.79 10.87 8.33
CA HIS A 31 3.63 10.51 7.53
C HIS A 31 3.80 9.10 6.98
N VAL A 32 2.79 8.28 7.21
CA VAL A 32 2.66 6.96 6.60
C VAL A 32 1.49 6.99 5.63
N ASN A 33 1.75 6.72 4.37
CA ASN A 33 0.70 6.53 3.40
C ASN A 33 0.17 5.10 3.51
N LEU A 34 -1.11 4.95 3.77
CA LEU A 34 -1.82 3.68 3.83
C LEU A 34 -2.94 3.68 2.79
N ARG A 35 -2.95 2.67 1.92
CA ARG A 35 -4.05 2.43 0.99
C ARG A 35 -4.98 1.38 1.58
N ILE A 36 -6.26 1.72 1.70
CA ILE A 36 -7.32 0.78 2.08
C ILE A 36 -8.04 0.37 0.80
N ILE A 37 -8.13 -0.92 0.55
CA ILE A 37 -8.81 -1.53 -0.59
C ILE A 37 -9.98 -2.29 -0.01
N GLY A 38 -11.19 -2.05 -0.51
CA GLY A 38 -12.41 -2.72 -0.07
C GLY A 38 -13.01 -3.59 -1.17
N THR A 39 -13.52 -4.75 -0.79
CA THR A 39 -14.41 -5.58 -1.60
C THR A 39 -15.73 -5.74 -0.88
N THR A 40 -16.81 -5.95 -1.63
CA THR A 40 -18.15 -6.18 -1.12
C THR A 40 -18.99 -6.85 -2.20
N ASP A 41 -20.03 -7.55 -1.80
CA ASP A 41 -21.08 -8.08 -2.68
C ASP A 41 -20.53 -8.94 -3.84
N ILE A 42 -19.63 -9.86 -3.54
CA ILE A 42 -19.01 -10.74 -4.55
C ILE A 42 -20.01 -11.78 -5.08
N HIS A 43 -20.98 -12.18 -4.25
CA HIS A 43 -22.10 -13.06 -4.62
C HIS A 43 -21.67 -14.33 -5.35
N SER A 44 -20.52 -14.90 -4.97
CA SER A 44 -19.91 -16.09 -5.62
C SER A 44 -19.61 -15.95 -7.13
N PHE A 45 -19.59 -14.73 -7.67
CA PHE A 45 -19.11 -14.49 -9.04
C PHE A 45 -17.57 -14.55 -9.07
N LEU A 46 -17.02 -15.76 -8.97
CA LEU A 46 -15.58 -15.99 -8.88
C LEU A 46 -14.87 -15.79 -10.22
N THR A 47 -15.50 -16.25 -11.30
CA THR A 47 -14.95 -16.17 -12.65
C THR A 47 -15.70 -15.12 -13.48
N ASP A 48 -15.13 -14.76 -14.62
CA ASP A 48 -15.71 -13.88 -15.64
C ASP A 48 -16.68 -14.66 -16.56
N PHE A 49 -17.56 -15.46 -15.95
CA PHE A 49 -18.55 -16.28 -16.67
C PHE A 49 -19.95 -16.09 -16.07
N ASP A 50 -20.89 -15.76 -16.95
CA ASP A 50 -22.32 -15.64 -16.61
C ASP A 50 -23.02 -16.97 -16.77
N TYR A 51 -23.21 -17.68 -15.67
CA TYR A 51 -23.84 -19.01 -15.65
C TYR A 51 -25.33 -18.99 -16.04
N TYR A 52 -26.00 -17.83 -15.94
CA TYR A 52 -27.37 -17.69 -16.37
C TYR A 52 -27.51 -17.54 -17.89
N LYS A 53 -26.48 -16.98 -18.53
CA LYS A 53 -26.43 -16.77 -19.98
C LYS A 53 -25.56 -17.79 -20.69
N ASP A 54 -24.88 -18.65 -19.92
CA ASP A 54 -23.91 -19.62 -20.43
C ASP A 54 -22.86 -18.99 -21.35
N ALA A 55 -22.30 -17.88 -20.90
CA ALA A 55 -21.34 -17.10 -21.73
C ALA A 55 -20.30 -16.36 -20.86
N PRO A 56 -19.09 -16.12 -21.42
CA PRO A 56 -18.12 -15.22 -20.80
C PRO A 56 -18.67 -13.79 -20.66
N THR A 57 -18.26 -13.10 -19.62
CA THR A 57 -18.68 -11.73 -19.36
C THR A 57 -17.51 -10.84 -18.90
N GLU A 58 -17.57 -9.57 -19.27
CA GLU A 58 -16.64 -8.55 -18.76
C GLU A 58 -17.21 -7.72 -17.62
N LYS A 59 -18.46 -7.95 -17.23
CA LYS A 59 -19.17 -7.11 -16.29
C LYS A 59 -18.85 -7.43 -14.83
N PHE A 60 -18.47 -8.68 -14.54
CA PHE A 60 -18.18 -9.15 -13.20
C PHE A 60 -17.14 -10.28 -13.23
N GLY A 61 -16.74 -10.75 -12.03
CA GLY A 61 -15.77 -11.81 -11.83
C GLY A 61 -14.69 -11.40 -10.82
N PHE A 62 -14.61 -12.09 -9.69
CA PHE A 62 -13.63 -11.78 -8.66
C PHE A 62 -12.18 -11.97 -9.14
N THR A 63 -11.93 -12.87 -10.07
CA THR A 63 -10.62 -13.04 -10.72
C THR A 63 -10.12 -11.75 -11.39
N ARG A 64 -11.03 -10.95 -11.97
CA ARG A 64 -10.71 -9.64 -12.54
C ARG A 64 -10.41 -8.62 -11.42
N ALA A 65 -11.26 -8.57 -10.40
CA ALA A 65 -11.05 -7.73 -9.23
C ALA A 65 -9.72 -8.06 -8.54
N ALA A 66 -9.37 -9.34 -8.41
CA ALA A 66 -8.09 -9.77 -7.82
C ALA A 66 -6.87 -9.24 -8.60
N SER A 67 -6.98 -9.10 -9.93
CA SER A 67 -5.92 -8.52 -10.74
C SER A 67 -5.75 -7.02 -10.45
N LEU A 68 -6.86 -6.28 -10.36
CA LEU A 68 -6.85 -4.86 -9.98
C LEU A 68 -6.33 -4.64 -8.56
N ILE A 69 -6.73 -5.51 -7.61
CA ILE A 69 -6.24 -5.48 -6.24
C ILE A 69 -4.72 -5.67 -6.20
N ARG A 70 -4.18 -6.65 -6.93
CA ARG A 70 -2.72 -6.86 -7.03
C ARG A 70 -2.00 -5.64 -7.58
N GLN A 71 -2.54 -5.03 -8.64
CA GLN A 71 -1.99 -3.81 -9.21
C GLN A 71 -2.01 -2.66 -8.18
N ALA A 72 -3.15 -2.40 -7.55
CA ALA A 72 -3.30 -1.36 -6.55
C ALA A 72 -2.35 -1.55 -5.35
N ARG A 73 -2.09 -2.79 -4.94
CA ARG A 73 -1.12 -3.10 -3.88
C ARG A 73 0.32 -2.87 -4.31
N ALA A 74 0.65 -3.14 -5.57
CA ALA A 74 1.99 -2.95 -6.10
C ALA A 74 2.41 -1.47 -6.19
N GLU A 75 1.46 -0.55 -6.27
CA GLU A 75 1.70 0.89 -6.37
C GLU A 75 2.12 1.54 -5.04
N VAL A 76 1.92 0.88 -3.91
CA VAL A 76 2.15 1.45 -2.58
C VAL A 76 2.86 0.47 -1.65
N LYS A 77 3.66 1.02 -0.72
CA LYS A 77 4.39 0.21 0.26
C LYS A 77 3.45 -0.41 1.30
N ASN A 78 2.43 0.33 1.72
CA ASN A 78 1.52 -0.08 2.78
C ASN A 78 0.09 -0.15 2.23
N SER A 79 -0.51 -1.32 2.28
CA SER A 79 -1.91 -1.51 1.89
C SER A 79 -2.57 -2.55 2.77
N VAL A 80 -3.87 -2.37 2.98
CA VAL A 80 -4.74 -3.34 3.64
C VAL A 80 -5.92 -3.63 2.72
N LEU A 81 -6.31 -4.90 2.64
CA LEU A 81 -7.52 -5.34 1.94
C LEU A 81 -8.53 -5.76 2.98
N VAL A 82 -9.74 -5.26 2.87
CA VAL A 82 -10.88 -5.61 3.70
C VAL A 82 -12.04 -6.06 2.81
N ASP A 83 -12.82 -7.00 3.30
CA ASP A 83 -14.05 -7.43 2.65
C ASP A 83 -15.24 -7.09 3.56
N ASN A 84 -16.28 -6.50 3.01
CA ASN A 84 -17.48 -6.08 3.74
C ASN A 84 -18.58 -7.15 3.73
N GLY A 85 -18.32 -8.29 3.13
CA GLY A 85 -19.25 -9.42 3.12
C GLY A 85 -20.15 -9.51 1.88
N ASP A 86 -21.22 -10.24 2.02
CA ASP A 86 -22.13 -10.67 0.96
C ASP A 86 -21.45 -11.49 -0.14
N LEU A 87 -20.70 -12.51 0.34
CA LEU A 87 -19.79 -13.29 -0.49
C LEU A 87 -20.50 -14.41 -1.27
N ILE A 88 -21.51 -15.04 -0.71
CA ILE A 88 -21.95 -16.39 -1.12
C ILE A 88 -23.21 -16.36 -1.97
N GLN A 89 -24.27 -15.69 -1.52
CA GLN A 89 -25.57 -15.76 -2.16
C GLN A 89 -25.60 -15.00 -3.49
N GLY A 90 -25.99 -15.64 -4.58
CA GLY A 90 -26.26 -14.95 -5.85
C GLY A 90 -25.79 -15.66 -7.12
N ASN A 91 -24.82 -16.57 -7.04
CA ASN A 91 -24.34 -17.34 -8.18
C ASN A 91 -24.59 -18.84 -7.96
N PRO A 92 -25.10 -19.58 -8.96
CA PRO A 92 -25.39 -21.02 -8.86
C PRO A 92 -24.20 -21.88 -8.43
N ILE A 93 -22.97 -21.42 -8.59
CA ILE A 93 -21.76 -22.17 -8.23
C ILE A 93 -21.69 -22.43 -6.71
N ALA A 94 -22.14 -21.47 -5.89
CA ALA A 94 -22.15 -21.63 -4.43
C ALA A 94 -23.17 -22.71 -4.01
N ASP A 95 -24.38 -22.67 -4.59
CA ASP A 95 -25.43 -23.65 -4.33
C ASP A 95 -25.01 -25.04 -4.79
N TYR A 96 -24.39 -25.13 -5.94
CA TYR A 96 -23.84 -26.39 -6.45
C TYR A 96 -22.79 -26.99 -5.51
N GLN A 97 -21.82 -26.18 -5.07
CA GLN A 97 -20.77 -26.63 -4.14
C GLN A 97 -21.35 -27.08 -2.80
N ALA A 98 -22.34 -26.37 -2.29
CA ALA A 98 -23.03 -26.76 -1.05
C ALA A 98 -23.81 -28.10 -1.20
N ALA A 99 -24.34 -28.34 -2.39
CA ALA A 99 -25.12 -29.58 -2.66
C ALA A 99 -24.24 -30.82 -2.88
N VAL A 100 -23.02 -30.65 -3.50
CA VAL A 100 -22.16 -31.81 -3.78
C VAL A 100 -21.21 -32.15 -2.63
N GLY A 101 -21.13 -31.31 -1.60
CA GLY A 101 -20.38 -31.54 -0.37
C GLY A 101 -18.89 -31.80 -0.56
N TYR A 102 -18.09 -30.76 -0.52
CA TYR A 102 -16.63 -30.85 -0.34
C TYR A 102 -16.25 -30.35 1.05
#